data_41e0ae6101798755c3ba9b3d0c7b677e
#
_entry.id   41e0ae6101798755c3ba9b3d0c7b677e
#
_cell.length_a   1.000
_cell.length_b   1.000
_cell.length_c   1.000
_cell.angle_alpha   90.00
_cell.angle_beta   90.00
_cell.angle_gamma   90.00
#
_symmetry.space_group_name_H-M   'P 1'
#
loop_
_entity.id
_entity.type
_entity.pdbx_description
1 polymer ?
#
loop_
_entity_poly.entity_id
_entity_poly.type
_entity_poly.pdbx_seq_one_letter_code
_entity_poly.pdbx_strand_id
1 'polypeptide(L)'
;MERIAKILTRAGRIFVYGMGSSGFAAKEFSLRFMRLGLYMEAVTDAHIMKINAALATEQTLIIAVSLSGTTREIMDAVKIAGRQGAAILLITANPPEIHL
;
A
#
# COMPACT_ATOMS: atom_id res chain seq x y z
N MET A 1 13.53 8.09 -7.84
CA MET A 1 12.37 8.95 -7.63
C MET A 1 11.48 9.07 -8.86
N GLU A 2 12.04 9.21 -10.05
CA GLU A 2 11.23 9.29 -11.27
C GLU A 2 10.38 8.04 -11.49
N ARG A 3 10.90 6.87 -11.16
CA ARG A 3 10.17 5.61 -11.30
C ARG A 3 8.95 5.57 -10.39
N ILE A 4 9.10 6.02 -9.14
CA ILE A 4 8.00 6.07 -8.19
C ILE A 4 6.96 7.09 -8.63
N ALA A 5 7.40 8.26 -9.07
CA ALA A 5 6.50 9.30 -9.58
C ALA A 5 5.66 8.79 -10.75
N LYS A 6 6.28 8.03 -11.67
CA LYS A 6 5.56 7.46 -12.81
C LYS A 6 4.53 6.42 -12.36
N ILE A 7 4.87 5.58 -11.39
CA ILE A 7 3.94 4.59 -10.86
C ILE A 7 2.74 5.30 -10.23
N LEU A 8 2.99 6.34 -9.42
CA LEU A 8 1.94 7.09 -8.76
C LEU A 8 1.00 7.78 -9.75
N THR A 9 1.56 8.39 -10.78
CA THR A 9 0.76 9.14 -11.76
C THR A 9 0.01 8.25 -12.74
N ARG A 10 0.51 7.04 -12.99
CA ARG A 10 -0.14 6.09 -13.91
C ARG A 10 -1.17 5.21 -13.24
N ALA A 11 -1.10 5.08 -11.93
CA ALA A 11 -2.06 4.24 -11.21
C ALA A 11 -3.46 4.82 -11.33
N GLY A 12 -4.42 3.98 -11.67
CA GLY A 12 -5.82 4.37 -11.71
C GLY A 12 -6.41 4.49 -10.33
N ARG A 13 -5.95 3.65 -9.39
CA ARG A 13 -6.37 3.67 -8.00
C ARG A 13 -5.18 3.39 -7.11
N ILE A 14 -5.09 4.14 -6.02
CA ILE A 14 -4.01 4.00 -5.05
C ILE A 14 -4.61 3.76 -3.67
N PHE A 15 -4.23 2.66 -3.05
CA PHE A 15 -4.65 2.32 -1.69
C PHE A 15 -3.44 2.23 -0.80
N VAL A 16 -3.58 2.73 0.43
CA VAL A 16 -2.50 2.68 1.42
C VAL A 16 -2.95 1.75 2.54
N TYR A 17 -2.29 0.61 2.67
CA TYR A 17 -2.61 -0.39 3.68
C TYR A 17 -1.76 -0.18 4.91
N GLY A 18 -2.37 -0.20 6.07
CA GLY A 18 -1.67 -0.15 7.34
C GLY A 18 -2.58 -0.53 8.48
N MET A 19 -2.01 -1.11 9.53
CA MET A 19 -2.77 -1.56 10.69
C MET A 19 -2.13 -1.04 11.97
N GLY A 20 -2.95 -0.84 13.02
CA GLY A 20 -2.49 -0.33 14.29
C GLY A 20 -1.81 1.04 14.12
N SER A 21 -0.59 1.20 14.64
CA SER A 21 0.18 2.44 14.47
C SER A 21 0.49 2.72 13.01
N SER A 22 0.68 1.68 12.21
CA SER A 22 0.87 1.83 10.76
C SER A 22 -0.41 2.31 10.08
N GLY A 23 -1.57 2.04 10.65
CA GLY A 23 -2.85 2.55 10.16
C GLY A 23 -2.94 4.06 10.25
N PHE A 24 -2.47 4.64 11.36
CA PHE A 24 -2.38 6.09 11.48
C PHE A 24 -1.40 6.67 10.47
N ALA A 25 -0.26 6.02 10.29
CA ALA A 25 0.72 6.44 9.30
C ALA A 25 0.15 6.37 7.88
N ALA A 26 -0.63 5.34 7.57
CA ALA A 26 -1.26 5.20 6.26
C ALA A 26 -2.24 6.35 5.99
N LYS A 27 -3.06 6.71 6.98
CA LYS A 27 -4.00 7.82 6.85
C LYS A 27 -3.28 9.14 6.66
N GLU A 28 -2.25 9.39 7.46
CA GLU A 28 -1.45 10.61 7.36
C GLU A 28 -0.78 10.70 5.98
N PHE A 29 -0.23 9.59 5.52
CA PHE A 29 0.41 9.50 4.22
C PHE A 29 -0.58 9.86 3.10
N SER A 30 -1.78 9.27 3.13
CA SER A 30 -2.79 9.51 2.10
C SER A 30 -3.22 10.98 2.08
N LEU A 31 -3.38 11.60 3.25
CA LEU A 31 -3.76 13.01 3.34
C LEU A 31 -2.70 13.93 2.74
N ARG A 32 -1.43 13.65 3.01
CA ARG A 32 -0.34 14.46 2.47
C ARG A 32 -0.29 14.40 0.95
N PHE A 33 -0.48 13.21 0.39
CA PHE A 33 -0.46 13.06 -1.06
C PHE A 33 -1.70 13.64 -1.72
N MET A 34 -2.85 13.60 -1.06
CA MET A 34 -4.05 14.25 -1.58
C MET A 34 -3.86 15.77 -1.71
N ARG A 35 -3.12 16.39 -0.78
CA ARG A 35 -2.79 17.81 -0.87
C ARG A 35 -1.93 18.12 -2.09
N LEU A 36 -1.20 17.14 -2.59
CA LEU A 36 -0.38 17.27 -3.78
C LEU A 36 -1.13 16.90 -5.06
N GLY A 37 -2.42 16.60 -4.95
CA GLY A 37 -3.25 16.26 -6.09
C GLY A 37 -3.32 14.77 -6.41
N LEU A 38 -2.77 13.90 -5.55
CA LEU A 38 -2.79 12.45 -5.74
C LEU A 38 -3.80 11.82 -4.78
N TYR A 39 -4.93 11.39 -5.32
CA TYR A 39 -5.95 10.75 -4.50
C TYR A 39 -5.51 9.37 -4.07
N MET A 40 -5.53 9.12 -2.78
CA MET A 40 -5.22 7.82 -2.18
C MET A 40 -6.25 7.52 -1.10
N GLU A 41 -6.55 6.26 -0.91
CA GLU A 41 -7.47 5.83 0.13
C GLU A 41 -6.77 4.89 1.09
N ALA A 42 -6.81 5.22 2.39
CA ALA A 42 -6.23 4.38 3.41
C ALA A 42 -7.19 3.26 3.78
N VAL A 43 -6.68 2.04 3.87
CA VAL A 43 -7.43 0.86 4.30
C VAL A 43 -6.71 0.31 5.52
N THR A 44 -7.38 0.32 6.67
CA THR A 44 -6.75 0.01 7.95
C THR A 44 -7.36 -1.18 8.66
N ASP A 45 -8.34 -1.84 8.07
CA ASP A 45 -8.97 -3.04 8.60
C ASP A 45 -8.53 -4.26 7.79
N ALA A 46 -8.07 -5.30 8.47
CA ALA A 46 -7.53 -6.49 7.81
C ALA A 46 -8.54 -7.17 6.89
N HIS A 47 -9.79 -7.26 7.32
CA HIS A 47 -10.82 -7.91 6.52
C HIS A 47 -11.15 -7.12 5.27
N ILE A 48 -11.35 -5.81 5.41
CA ILE A 48 -11.61 -4.91 4.29
C ILE A 48 -10.42 -4.89 3.34
N MET A 49 -9.21 -4.95 3.88
CA MET A 49 -7.98 -4.96 3.11
C MET A 49 -7.93 -6.15 2.14
N LYS A 50 -8.32 -7.33 2.60
CA LYS A 50 -8.35 -8.53 1.76
C LYS A 50 -9.41 -8.44 0.66
N ILE A 51 -10.57 -7.88 0.99
CA ILE A 51 -11.62 -7.64 0.00
C ILE A 51 -11.14 -6.65 -1.05
N ASN A 52 -10.54 -5.55 -0.60
CA ASN A 52 -9.98 -4.54 -1.48
C ASN A 52 -8.90 -5.14 -2.41
N ALA A 53 -8.01 -5.96 -1.83
CA ALA A 53 -6.94 -6.61 -2.59
C ALA A 53 -7.46 -7.56 -3.67
N ALA A 54 -8.55 -8.28 -3.37
CA ALA A 54 -9.17 -9.19 -4.33
C ALA A 54 -9.77 -8.45 -5.53
N LEU A 55 -10.12 -7.19 -5.36
CA LEU A 55 -10.68 -6.35 -6.42
C LEU A 55 -9.61 -5.55 -7.18
N ALA A 56 -8.34 -5.74 -6.85
CA ALA A 56 -7.25 -5.01 -7.50
C ALA A 56 -7.14 -5.40 -8.98
N THR A 57 -6.56 -4.51 -9.75
CA THR A 57 -6.31 -4.71 -11.18
C THR A 57 -4.89 -4.28 -11.51
N GLU A 58 -4.51 -4.38 -12.77
CA GLU A 58 -3.22 -3.90 -13.25
C GLU A 58 -3.05 -2.38 -13.09
N GLN A 59 -4.15 -1.66 -12.90
CA GLN A 59 -4.12 -0.20 -12.69
C GLN A 59 -4.12 0.18 -11.22
N THR A 60 -4.07 -0.80 -10.32
CA THR A 60 -4.07 -0.58 -8.88
C THR A 60 -2.64 -0.50 -8.36
N LEU A 61 -2.37 0.47 -7.49
CA LEU A 61 -1.15 0.54 -6.72
C LEU A 61 -1.50 0.35 -5.24
N ILE A 62 -0.83 -0.57 -4.59
CA ILE A 62 -0.95 -0.76 -3.15
C ILE A 62 0.34 -0.25 -2.49
N ILE A 63 0.19 0.70 -1.59
CA ILE A 63 1.29 1.15 -0.75
C ILE A 63 1.08 0.53 0.62
N ALA A 64 1.91 -0.43 0.97
CA ALA A 64 1.81 -1.13 2.24
C ALA A 64 2.75 -0.52 3.26
N VAL A 65 2.19 0.01 4.35
CA VAL A 65 2.97 0.62 5.43
C VAL A 65 3.03 -0.35 6.59
N SER A 66 4.22 -0.80 6.94
CA SER A 66 4.43 -1.72 8.06
C SER A 66 5.64 -1.28 8.85
N LEU A 67 5.40 -0.55 9.94
CA LEU A 67 6.47 0.00 10.77
C LEU A 67 7.28 -1.09 11.48
N SER A 68 6.66 -2.23 11.74
CA SER A 68 7.34 -3.38 12.35
C SER A 68 8.00 -4.31 11.33
N GLY A 69 7.80 -4.06 10.05
CA GLY A 69 8.42 -4.82 8.96
C GLY A 69 7.62 -6.00 8.46
N THR A 70 6.82 -6.65 9.30
CA THR A 70 6.02 -7.80 8.89
C THR A 70 4.73 -7.87 9.68
N THR A 71 3.64 -7.46 9.07
CA THR A 71 2.30 -7.75 9.58
C THR A 71 1.69 -8.78 8.65
N ARG A 72 1.38 -9.95 9.18
CA ARG A 72 0.91 -11.08 8.38
C ARG A 72 -0.31 -10.72 7.53
N GLU A 73 -1.27 -10.02 8.12
CA GLU A 73 -2.50 -9.64 7.44
C GLU A 73 -2.23 -8.73 6.25
N ILE A 74 -1.29 -7.80 6.40
CA ILE A 74 -0.88 -6.90 5.30
C ILE A 74 -0.19 -7.70 4.21
N MET A 75 0.71 -8.62 4.58
CA MET A 75 1.42 -9.43 3.60
C MET A 75 0.48 -10.37 2.85
N ASP A 76 -0.51 -10.93 3.52
CA ASP A 76 -1.53 -11.75 2.87
C ASP A 76 -2.33 -10.95 1.85
N ALA A 77 -2.76 -9.75 2.22
CA ALA A 77 -3.49 -8.85 1.32
C ALA A 77 -2.62 -8.44 0.12
N VAL A 78 -1.36 -8.12 0.36
CA VAL A 78 -0.41 -7.74 -0.69
C VAL A 78 -0.24 -8.88 -1.70
N LYS A 79 -0.16 -10.11 -1.23
CA LYS A 79 -0.08 -11.27 -2.13
C LYS A 79 -1.32 -11.42 -2.98
N ILE A 80 -2.50 -11.22 -2.38
CA ILE A 80 -3.76 -11.27 -3.12
C ILE A 80 -3.77 -10.19 -4.22
N ALA A 81 -3.44 -8.96 -3.86
CA ALA A 81 -3.41 -7.86 -4.83
C ALA A 81 -2.39 -8.09 -5.93
N GLY A 82 -1.21 -8.60 -5.58
CA GLY A 82 -0.17 -8.90 -6.56
C GLY A 82 -0.59 -9.92 -7.59
N ARG A 83 -1.37 -10.94 -7.18
CA ARG A 83 -1.91 -11.93 -8.11
C ARG A 83 -2.91 -11.33 -9.09
N GLN A 84 -3.53 -10.21 -8.71
CA GLN A 84 -4.46 -9.48 -9.57
C GLN A 84 -3.74 -8.49 -10.50
N GLY A 85 -2.42 -8.43 -10.42
CA GLY A 85 -1.63 -7.55 -11.27
C GLY A 85 -1.28 -6.20 -10.68
N ALA A 86 -1.67 -5.94 -9.43
CA ALA A 86 -1.38 -4.66 -8.78
C ALA A 86 0.11 -4.45 -8.56
N ALA A 87 0.56 -3.21 -8.68
CA ALA A 87 1.89 -2.82 -8.27
C ALA A 87 1.91 -2.64 -6.75
N ILE A 88 3.01 -3.04 -6.12
CA ILE A 88 3.15 -3.02 -4.67
C ILE A 88 4.37 -2.18 -4.30
N LEU A 89 4.17 -1.23 -3.38
CA LEU A 89 5.25 -0.46 -2.80
C LEU A 89 5.21 -0.69 -1.29
N LEU A 90 6.30 -1.23 -0.73
CA LEU A 90 6.39 -1.48 0.71
C LEU A 90 7.18 -0.37 1.38
N ILE A 91 6.58 0.23 2.42
CA ILE A 91 7.23 1.23 3.25
C ILE A 91 7.36 0.65 4.65
N THR A 92 8.58 0.59 5.15
CA THR A 92 8.85 0.04 6.48
C THR A 92 9.97 0.83 7.16
N ALA A 93 9.84 1.02 8.48
CA ALA A 93 10.87 1.67 9.28
C ALA A 93 12.04 0.72 9.57
N ASN A 94 11.74 -0.57 9.66
CA ASN A 94 12.73 -1.62 9.87
C ASN A 94 12.65 -2.59 8.70
N PRO A 95 13.33 -2.27 7.57
CA PRO A 95 13.28 -3.18 6.45
C PRO A 95 13.83 -4.53 6.87
N PRO A 96 13.16 -5.63 6.50
CA PRO A 96 13.73 -6.94 6.73
C PRO A 96 15.07 -7.00 6.02
N GLU A 97 16.05 -7.66 6.63
CA GLU A 97 17.31 -7.88 5.94
C GLU A 97 17.00 -8.68 4.68
N ILE A 98 17.11 -8.00 3.56
CA ILE A 98 16.93 -8.66 2.28
C ILE A 98 18.30 -9.12 1.84
N HIS A 99 18.53 -10.40 1.96
CA HIS A 99 19.70 -11.02 1.37
C HIS A 99 19.42 -11.31 -0.09
N LEU A 100 19.80 -10.38 -0.90
CA LEU A 100 19.72 -10.57 -2.34
C LEU A 100 20.98 -11.20 -2.87
#